data_95874539707a511b1f7eed11aabb550d
#
_entry.id   95874539707a511b1f7eed11aabb550d
#
_cell.length_a   1.000
_cell.length_b   1.000
_cell.length_c   1.000
_cell.angle_alpha   90.00
_cell.angle_beta   90.00
_cell.angle_gamma   90.00
#
_symmetry.space_group_name_H-M   'P 1'
#
loop_
_entity.id
_entity.type
_entity.pdbx_description
1 polymer ?
#
loop_
_entity_poly.entity_id
_entity_poly.type
_entity_poly.pdbx_seq_one_letter_code
_entity_poly.pdbx_strand_id
1 'polypeptide(L)'
;IHNKHIRYKKWIQIWEDPWTSDVYGFSGSKKIENEERRLLSLAEHICYVSPLTLENQKKLYPESAHKMYWAPLPFYYKNDEQGSIANKYNNYGYFGDYAPVSRDLAPFYVAAKNIGISVNICGNPSNLFAQTDKITIYPRLQLNELKPIEDKTNVLVFLCNRKGGQIPGKIYQYSATYKTILFILDGTDEEKKVLKSYFEPFNRYIFCENTVEDIERAIKLIENNDFGNVKNEPIDEFNPAKTIMKVLEG
;
A
#
# COMPACT_ATOMS: atom_id res chain seq x y z
N ILE A 1 5.50 -8.27 28.06
CA ILE A 1 4.37 -7.31 28.15
C ILE A 1 3.14 -7.96 28.82
N HIS A 2 3.26 -9.16 29.30
CA HIS A 2 2.18 -9.83 30.00
C HIS A 2 1.99 -9.20 31.38
N ASN A 3 1.19 -8.15 31.45
CA ASN A 3 0.87 -7.53 32.73
C ASN A 3 -0.16 -8.41 33.45
N LYS A 4 0.27 -9.20 34.42
CA LYS A 4 -0.58 -10.12 35.22
C LYS A 4 -1.74 -9.42 35.95
N HIS A 5 -1.76 -8.09 35.97
CA HIS A 5 -2.77 -7.28 36.62
C HIS A 5 -3.90 -6.83 35.71
N ILE A 6 -3.77 -7.01 34.39
CA ILE A 6 -4.82 -6.63 33.42
C ILE A 6 -5.69 -7.85 33.18
N ARG A 7 -6.97 -7.74 33.53
CA ARG A 7 -8.00 -8.72 33.16
C ARG A 7 -8.51 -8.41 31.76
N TYR A 8 -8.41 -9.36 30.84
CA TYR A 8 -8.93 -9.22 29.47
C TYR A 8 -9.78 -10.46 29.14
N LYS A 9 -10.78 -10.27 28.27
CA LYS A 9 -11.60 -11.36 27.74
C LYS A 9 -10.95 -11.99 26.52
N LYS A 10 -10.27 -11.20 25.72
CA LYS A 10 -9.65 -11.59 24.46
C LYS A 10 -8.37 -10.77 24.26
N TRP A 11 -7.30 -11.43 23.81
CA TRP A 11 -6.07 -10.75 23.42
C TRP A 11 -5.88 -10.89 21.92
N ILE A 12 -5.99 -9.75 21.20
CA ILE A 12 -5.80 -9.62 19.77
C ILE A 12 -4.52 -8.85 19.53
N GLN A 13 -3.70 -9.33 18.61
CA GLN A 13 -2.50 -8.64 18.15
C GLN A 13 -2.71 -8.10 16.76
N ILE A 14 -2.32 -6.84 16.52
CA ILE A 14 -2.29 -6.21 15.21
C ILE A 14 -0.82 -5.92 14.90
N TRP A 15 -0.34 -6.46 13.78
CA TRP A 15 1.04 -6.36 13.34
C TRP A 15 1.12 -5.58 12.03
N GLU A 16 1.77 -4.42 12.08
CA GLU A 16 2.14 -3.66 10.88
C GLU A 16 3.48 -4.16 10.35
N ASP A 17 4.47 -4.28 11.25
CA ASP A 17 5.84 -4.69 10.95
C ASP A 17 6.23 -5.89 11.85
N PRO A 18 6.38 -7.10 11.30
CA PRO A 18 6.85 -8.26 12.03
C PRO A 18 8.36 -8.12 12.33
N TRP A 19 8.82 -8.69 13.44
CA TRP A 19 10.22 -8.50 13.84
C TRP A 19 11.20 -9.33 13.02
N THR A 20 10.83 -10.56 12.67
CA THR A 20 11.73 -11.52 12.00
C THR A 20 11.77 -11.33 10.50
N SER A 21 10.65 -10.96 9.86
CA SER A 21 10.51 -10.86 8.40
C SER A 21 10.38 -9.44 7.87
N ASP A 22 10.58 -8.43 8.71
CA ASP A 22 10.59 -7.04 8.28
C ASP A 22 11.79 -6.73 7.37
N VAL A 23 11.59 -5.83 6.39
CA VAL A 23 12.65 -5.31 5.50
C VAL A 23 13.82 -4.70 6.27
N TYR A 24 13.52 -4.07 7.41
CA TYR A 24 14.48 -3.46 8.33
C TYR A 24 14.63 -4.25 9.63
N GLY A 25 14.05 -5.45 9.70
CA GLY A 25 13.95 -6.23 10.92
C GLY A 25 15.22 -7.00 11.28
N PHE A 26 15.08 -7.79 12.32
CA PHE A 26 16.18 -8.55 12.95
C PHE A 26 16.32 -9.95 12.35
N SER A 27 16.24 -10.07 11.04
CA SER A 27 16.34 -11.36 10.35
C SER A 27 17.62 -12.12 10.76
N GLY A 28 17.44 -13.42 11.04
CA GLY A 28 18.53 -14.31 11.48
C GLY A 28 18.81 -14.34 12.98
N SER A 29 18.10 -13.55 13.80
CA SER A 29 18.20 -13.63 15.25
C SER A 29 17.25 -14.67 15.83
N LYS A 30 17.73 -15.85 16.18
CA LYS A 30 16.93 -16.91 16.86
C LYS A 30 16.24 -16.42 18.15
N LYS A 31 16.86 -15.48 18.87
CA LYS A 31 16.27 -14.90 20.07
C LYS A 31 15.01 -14.10 19.73
N ILE A 32 15.06 -13.29 18.70
CA ILE A 32 13.92 -12.49 18.23
C ILE A 32 12.83 -13.41 17.68
N GLU A 33 13.19 -14.38 16.85
CA GLU A 33 12.26 -15.37 16.31
C GLU A 33 11.52 -16.13 17.42
N ASN A 34 12.25 -16.60 18.44
CA ASN A 34 11.65 -17.31 19.58
C ASN A 34 10.70 -16.41 20.39
N GLU A 35 11.05 -15.13 20.56
CA GLU A 35 10.18 -14.19 21.29
C GLU A 35 8.93 -13.83 20.47
N GLU A 36 9.08 -13.62 19.16
CA GLU A 36 7.94 -13.42 18.26
C GLU A 36 7.01 -14.65 18.30
N ARG A 37 7.56 -15.86 18.16
CA ARG A 37 6.81 -17.12 18.29
C ARG A 37 6.06 -17.22 19.62
N ARG A 38 6.74 -16.87 20.71
CA ARG A 38 6.12 -16.85 22.05
C ARG A 38 4.95 -15.86 22.14
N LEU A 39 5.11 -14.66 21.58
CA LEU A 39 4.04 -13.66 21.56
C LEU A 39 2.85 -14.11 20.71
N LEU A 40 3.12 -14.66 19.53
CA LEU A 40 2.07 -15.17 18.64
C LEU A 40 1.29 -16.32 19.29
N SER A 41 1.95 -17.19 20.08
CA SER A 41 1.27 -18.29 20.78
C SER A 41 0.26 -17.82 21.82
N LEU A 42 0.48 -16.65 22.42
CA LEU A 42 -0.36 -16.10 23.50
C LEU A 42 -1.63 -15.41 23.00
N ALA A 43 -1.66 -14.95 21.77
CA ALA A 43 -2.82 -14.26 21.19
C ALA A 43 -3.92 -15.26 20.82
N GLU A 44 -5.18 -14.84 20.93
CA GLU A 44 -6.33 -15.58 20.39
C GLU A 44 -6.48 -15.30 18.90
N HIS A 45 -6.25 -14.03 18.48
CA HIS A 45 -6.29 -13.61 17.09
C HIS A 45 -5.05 -12.78 16.75
N ILE A 46 -4.54 -12.97 15.55
CA ILE A 46 -3.35 -12.29 15.03
C ILE A 46 -3.70 -11.66 13.69
N CYS A 47 -3.77 -10.34 13.65
CA CYS A 47 -4.09 -9.57 12.47
C CYS A 47 -2.83 -8.99 11.84
N TYR A 48 -2.64 -9.18 10.55
CA TYR A 48 -1.61 -8.51 9.74
C TYR A 48 -2.24 -7.50 8.80
N VAL A 49 -1.63 -6.32 8.71
CA VAL A 49 -2.12 -5.26 7.80
C VAL A 49 -1.63 -5.44 6.37
N SER A 50 -0.63 -6.29 6.14
CA SER A 50 -0.15 -6.66 4.81
C SER A 50 -0.50 -8.12 4.50
N PRO A 51 -1.14 -8.41 3.34
CA PRO A 51 -1.38 -9.79 2.92
C PRO A 51 -0.08 -10.58 2.69
N LEU A 52 0.98 -9.94 2.18
CA LEU A 52 2.27 -10.61 2.01
C LEU A 52 2.89 -10.98 3.36
N THR A 53 2.82 -10.08 4.33
CA THR A 53 3.26 -10.36 5.69
C THR A 53 2.49 -11.54 6.27
N LEU A 54 1.16 -11.56 6.10
CA LEU A 54 0.32 -12.67 6.55
C LEU A 54 0.80 -14.01 5.97
N GLU A 55 0.97 -14.10 4.65
CA GLU A 55 1.35 -15.36 4.01
C GLU A 55 2.78 -15.80 4.41
N ASN A 56 3.70 -14.85 4.57
CA ASN A 56 5.05 -15.13 5.08
C ASN A 56 5.02 -15.62 6.54
N GLN A 57 4.24 -14.99 7.40
CA GLN A 57 4.13 -15.33 8.81
C GLN A 57 3.46 -16.69 9.02
N LYS A 58 2.47 -17.06 8.21
CA LYS A 58 1.88 -18.42 8.21
C LYS A 58 2.92 -19.49 7.88
N LYS A 59 3.84 -19.21 6.94
CA LYS A 59 4.93 -20.14 6.59
C LYS A 59 5.97 -20.23 7.71
N LEU A 60 6.30 -19.14 8.39
CA LEU A 60 7.29 -19.08 9.46
C LEU A 60 6.78 -19.70 10.78
N TYR A 61 5.49 -19.54 11.08
CA TYR A 61 4.85 -19.95 12.32
C TYR A 61 3.59 -20.76 12.04
N PRO A 62 3.72 -21.97 11.43
CA PRO A 62 2.58 -22.77 11.01
C PRO A 62 1.69 -23.21 12.18
N GLU A 63 2.24 -23.34 13.38
CA GLU A 63 1.51 -23.65 14.60
C GLU A 63 0.51 -22.56 15.01
N SER A 64 0.75 -21.31 14.62
CA SER A 64 -0.14 -20.17 14.91
C SER A 64 -0.95 -19.72 13.67
N ALA A 65 -0.74 -20.34 12.50
CA ALA A 65 -1.33 -19.93 11.24
C ALA A 65 -2.87 -19.88 11.25
N HIS A 66 -3.51 -20.77 12.01
CA HIS A 66 -4.96 -20.85 12.16
C HIS A 66 -5.59 -19.65 12.87
N LYS A 67 -4.79 -18.82 13.56
CA LYS A 67 -5.21 -17.59 14.24
C LYS A 67 -4.90 -16.34 13.41
N MET A 68 -4.17 -16.50 12.28
CA MET A 68 -3.65 -15.39 11.48
C MET A 68 -4.61 -15.03 10.37
N TYR A 69 -4.90 -13.75 10.23
CA TYR A 69 -5.74 -13.21 9.16
C TYR A 69 -5.28 -11.80 8.76
N TRP A 70 -5.78 -11.34 7.64
CA TRP A 70 -5.53 -10.00 7.13
C TRP A 70 -6.71 -9.07 7.42
N ALA A 71 -6.39 -7.87 7.88
CA ALA A 71 -7.32 -6.74 7.86
C ALA A 71 -6.60 -5.47 7.37
N PRO A 72 -7.25 -4.62 6.58
CA PRO A 72 -6.66 -3.38 6.11
C PRO A 72 -6.46 -2.39 7.26
N LEU A 73 -5.61 -1.37 7.05
CA LEU A 73 -5.64 -0.19 7.89
C LEU A 73 -6.93 0.59 7.63
N PRO A 74 -7.66 1.04 8.67
CA PRO A 74 -8.90 1.77 8.50
C PRO A 74 -8.65 3.22 8.09
N PHE A 75 -9.39 3.70 7.10
CA PHE A 75 -9.43 5.11 6.73
C PHE A 75 -10.86 5.58 6.52
N TYR A 76 -11.15 6.79 7.00
CA TYR A 76 -12.43 7.43 6.73
C TYR A 76 -12.52 7.88 5.28
N TYR A 77 -13.70 7.71 4.68
CA TYR A 77 -13.99 8.26 3.37
C TYR A 77 -13.88 9.78 3.40
N LYS A 78 -13.26 10.33 2.38
CA LYS A 78 -13.29 11.76 2.16
C LYS A 78 -14.56 12.09 1.36
N ASN A 79 -15.61 12.49 2.05
CA ASN A 79 -16.91 12.80 1.44
C ASN A 79 -16.88 13.99 0.46
N ASP A 80 -15.85 14.82 0.53
CA ASP A 80 -15.78 16.09 -0.21
C ASP A 80 -15.30 15.93 -1.67
N GLU A 81 -15.02 14.70 -2.12
CA GLU A 81 -14.40 14.46 -3.42
C GLU A 81 -15.35 13.99 -4.53
N GLN A 82 -16.68 14.02 -4.33
CA GLN A 82 -17.64 13.86 -5.43
C GLN A 82 -17.63 15.06 -6.42
N GLY A 83 -16.97 16.15 -6.06
CA GLY A 83 -16.65 17.22 -7.00
C GLY A 83 -15.65 16.70 -8.00
N SER A 84 -16.14 16.20 -9.13
CA SER A 84 -15.30 15.92 -10.28
C SER A 84 -14.41 17.14 -10.53
N ILE A 85 -13.11 17.00 -10.27
CA ILE A 85 -12.16 17.87 -10.94
C ILE A 85 -12.28 17.43 -12.39
N ALA A 86 -13.19 18.06 -13.14
CA ALA A 86 -13.28 17.96 -14.58
C ALA A 86 -12.02 18.64 -15.17
N ASN A 87 -10.86 18.12 -14.79
CA ASN A 87 -9.61 18.50 -15.41
C ASN A 87 -9.58 17.80 -16.76
N LYS A 88 -9.44 18.58 -17.80
CA LYS A 88 -9.24 18.12 -19.18
C LYS A 88 -8.05 17.15 -19.31
N TYR A 89 -7.16 17.13 -18.31
CA TYR A 89 -5.96 16.30 -18.26
C TYR A 89 -5.80 15.68 -16.88
N ASN A 90 -5.35 14.44 -16.84
CA ASN A 90 -5.02 13.75 -15.61
C ASN A 90 -3.75 14.32 -14.97
N ASN A 91 -3.78 14.46 -13.66
CA ASN A 91 -2.63 14.83 -12.84
C ASN A 91 -2.28 13.68 -11.91
N TYR A 92 -1.11 13.08 -12.10
CA TYR A 92 -0.64 11.93 -11.35
C TYR A 92 0.10 12.38 -10.11
N GLY A 93 0.03 11.59 -9.04
CA GLY A 93 0.77 11.87 -7.82
C GLY A 93 1.33 10.61 -7.19
N TYR A 94 2.63 10.63 -6.93
CA TYR A 94 3.31 9.65 -6.08
C TYR A 94 3.72 10.32 -4.78
N PHE A 95 3.26 9.77 -3.65
CA PHE A 95 3.44 10.36 -2.32
C PHE A 95 4.05 9.35 -1.36
N GLY A 96 5.36 9.18 -1.39
CA GLY A 96 6.08 8.23 -0.56
C GLY A 96 7.57 8.21 -0.85
N ASP A 97 8.34 7.60 0.06
CA ASP A 97 9.77 7.43 -0.19
C ASP A 97 10.02 6.36 -1.27
N TYR A 98 11.07 6.56 -2.05
CA TYR A 98 11.40 5.75 -3.23
C TYR A 98 12.91 5.44 -3.35
N ALA A 99 13.50 4.96 -2.26
CA ALA A 99 14.87 4.45 -2.33
C ALA A 99 14.92 3.21 -3.26
N PRO A 100 15.77 3.18 -4.31
CA PRO A 100 15.75 2.12 -5.33
C PRO A 100 15.95 0.71 -4.80
N VAL A 101 16.59 0.57 -3.65
CA VAL A 101 16.80 -0.73 -2.98
C VAL A 101 15.50 -1.31 -2.41
N SER A 102 14.54 -0.47 -2.07
CA SER A 102 13.26 -0.87 -1.48
C SER A 102 12.06 -0.61 -2.38
N ARG A 103 12.06 0.51 -3.10
CA ARG A 103 11.02 0.94 -4.05
C ARG A 103 11.65 1.66 -5.22
N ASP A 104 11.65 1.04 -6.38
CA ASP A 104 12.26 1.60 -7.58
C ASP A 104 11.22 2.36 -8.42
N LEU A 105 11.18 3.68 -8.27
CA LEU A 105 10.27 4.55 -9.01
C LEU A 105 10.78 4.91 -10.42
N ALA A 106 12.00 4.49 -10.79
CA ALA A 106 12.60 4.85 -12.06
C ALA A 106 11.77 4.43 -13.29
N PRO A 107 11.17 3.21 -13.36
CA PRO A 107 10.32 2.84 -14.48
C PRO A 107 9.12 3.76 -14.64
N PHE A 108 8.45 4.16 -13.54
CA PHE A 108 7.34 5.10 -13.59
C PHE A 108 7.79 6.50 -14.06
N TYR A 109 8.92 6.99 -13.56
CA TYR A 109 9.44 8.28 -13.99
C TYR A 109 9.75 8.30 -15.49
N VAL A 110 10.38 7.24 -16.02
CA VAL A 110 10.68 7.12 -17.45
C VAL A 110 9.40 7.05 -18.29
N ALA A 111 8.44 6.21 -17.90
CA ALA A 111 7.16 6.07 -18.59
C ALA A 111 6.37 7.40 -18.61
N ALA A 112 6.32 8.09 -17.47
CA ALA A 112 5.67 9.39 -17.35
C ALA A 112 6.30 10.45 -18.29
N LYS A 113 7.63 10.47 -18.38
CA LYS A 113 8.37 11.35 -19.28
C LYS A 113 8.12 11.03 -20.74
N ASN A 114 8.11 9.73 -21.11
CA ASN A 114 7.88 9.29 -22.49
C ASN A 114 6.49 9.67 -22.99
N ILE A 115 5.46 9.46 -22.16
CA ILE A 115 4.08 9.79 -22.51
C ILE A 115 3.81 11.30 -22.36
N GLY A 116 4.55 11.99 -21.51
CA GLY A 116 4.41 13.42 -21.27
C GLY A 116 3.20 13.77 -20.41
N ILE A 117 2.89 12.99 -19.39
CA ILE A 117 1.84 13.27 -18.40
C ILE A 117 2.32 14.24 -17.31
N SER A 118 1.38 14.91 -16.64
CA SER A 118 1.67 15.77 -15.49
C SER A 118 1.79 14.95 -14.22
N VAL A 119 2.91 15.07 -13.49
CA VAL A 119 3.20 14.27 -12.29
C VAL A 119 3.76 15.11 -11.17
N ASN A 120 3.28 14.89 -9.95
CA ASN A 120 3.91 15.33 -8.71
C ASN A 120 4.53 14.14 -7.98
N ILE A 121 5.81 14.18 -7.68
CA ILE A 121 6.53 13.17 -6.90
C ILE A 121 6.96 13.82 -5.59
N CYS A 122 6.45 13.31 -4.45
CA CYS A 122 6.81 13.81 -3.11
C CYS A 122 7.38 12.69 -2.26
N GLY A 123 8.64 12.82 -1.84
CA GLY A 123 9.31 11.82 -1.00
C GLY A 123 10.83 11.89 -1.08
N ASN A 124 11.51 10.97 -0.39
CA ASN A 124 12.96 10.87 -0.40
C ASN A 124 13.43 9.59 -1.13
N PRO A 125 14.58 9.63 -1.77
CA PRO A 125 15.44 10.80 -2.03
C PRO A 125 14.93 11.66 -3.19
N SER A 126 14.76 12.98 -2.98
CA SER A 126 14.21 13.89 -4.00
C SER A 126 15.19 14.30 -5.12
N ASN A 127 16.45 13.88 -5.01
CA ASN A 127 17.52 14.19 -5.98
C ASN A 127 17.78 13.08 -7.00
N LEU A 128 17.00 12.00 -6.99
CA LEU A 128 17.21 10.88 -7.95
C LEU A 128 16.74 11.23 -9.38
N PHE A 129 15.78 12.11 -9.51
CA PHE A 129 15.19 12.45 -10.79
C PHE A 129 15.27 13.96 -11.05
N ALA A 130 15.40 14.34 -12.33
CA ALA A 130 15.34 15.73 -12.73
C ALA A 130 13.88 16.21 -12.86
N GLN A 131 13.61 17.44 -12.46
CA GLN A 131 12.36 18.11 -12.78
C GLN A 131 12.26 18.37 -14.28
N THR A 132 11.04 18.37 -14.81
CA THR A 132 10.74 18.78 -16.20
C THR A 132 9.61 19.79 -16.17
N ASP A 133 9.16 20.25 -17.33
CA ASP A 133 7.98 21.09 -17.48
C ASP A 133 6.67 20.43 -16.98
N LYS A 134 6.63 19.09 -16.94
CA LYS A 134 5.47 18.28 -16.53
C LYS A 134 5.68 17.48 -15.26
N ILE A 135 6.92 17.24 -14.85
CA ILE A 135 7.23 16.44 -13.64
C ILE A 135 7.83 17.35 -12.59
N THR A 136 7.10 17.55 -11.50
CA THR A 136 7.56 18.31 -10.34
C THR A 136 7.98 17.36 -9.23
N ILE A 137 9.16 17.60 -8.64
CA ILE A 137 9.72 16.75 -7.59
C ILE A 137 9.86 17.56 -6.31
N TYR A 138 9.28 17.04 -5.24
CA TYR A 138 9.33 17.62 -3.91
C TYR A 138 10.09 16.69 -2.97
N PRO A 139 10.82 17.21 -1.98
CA PRO A 139 11.28 16.42 -0.85
C PRO A 139 10.08 15.91 -0.05
N ARG A 140 10.32 15.16 1.02
CA ARG A 140 9.26 14.81 1.97
C ARG A 140 8.67 16.08 2.56
N LEU A 141 7.38 16.30 2.34
CA LEU A 141 6.62 17.45 2.81
C LEU A 141 5.86 17.12 4.10
N GLN A 142 5.57 18.15 4.89
CA GLN A 142 4.63 18.07 5.99
C GLN A 142 3.19 17.90 5.44
N LEU A 143 2.30 17.34 6.27
CA LEU A 143 0.93 17.00 5.85
C LEU A 143 0.14 18.22 5.31
N ASN A 144 0.31 19.39 5.93
CA ASN A 144 -0.33 20.63 5.51
C ASN A 144 0.17 21.15 4.15
N GLU A 145 1.43 20.86 3.79
CA GLU A 145 2.02 21.20 2.49
C GLU A 145 1.68 20.19 1.41
N LEU A 146 1.62 18.91 1.80
CA LEU A 146 1.32 17.80 0.91
C LEU A 146 -0.15 17.81 0.46
N LYS A 147 -1.07 18.10 1.40
CA LYS A 147 -2.51 18.03 1.17
C LYS A 147 -2.98 18.84 -0.06
N PRO A 148 -2.58 20.11 -0.29
CA PRO A 148 -2.99 20.84 -1.48
C PRO A 148 -2.50 20.22 -2.81
N ILE A 149 -1.38 19.49 -2.80
CA ILE A 149 -0.85 18.78 -3.97
C ILE A 149 -1.67 17.51 -4.19
N GLU A 150 -1.90 16.75 -3.12
CA GLU A 150 -2.70 15.53 -3.15
C GLU A 150 -4.15 15.81 -3.59
N ASP A 151 -4.75 16.91 -3.12
CA ASP A 151 -6.13 17.31 -3.48
C ASP A 151 -6.26 17.62 -4.99
N LYS A 152 -5.24 18.19 -5.62
CA LYS A 152 -5.20 18.47 -7.07
C LYS A 152 -4.86 17.24 -7.94
N THR A 153 -4.47 16.14 -7.34
CA THR A 153 -4.14 14.88 -8.00
C THR A 153 -5.41 14.07 -8.22
N ASN A 154 -5.61 13.54 -9.42
CA ASN A 154 -6.74 12.67 -9.75
C ASN A 154 -6.34 11.22 -10.05
N VAL A 155 -5.06 10.95 -10.27
CA VAL A 155 -4.51 9.59 -10.37
C VAL A 155 -3.45 9.39 -9.30
N LEU A 156 -3.74 8.55 -8.32
CA LEU A 156 -2.82 8.19 -7.24
C LEU A 156 -1.94 7.01 -7.68
N VAL A 157 -0.64 7.20 -7.63
CA VAL A 157 0.33 6.16 -7.99
C VAL A 157 0.77 5.43 -6.73
N PHE A 158 0.48 4.14 -6.68
CA PHE A 158 0.93 3.25 -5.63
C PHE A 158 2.01 2.31 -6.17
N LEU A 159 3.14 2.20 -5.47
CA LEU A 159 4.25 1.32 -5.81
C LEU A 159 4.56 0.39 -4.65
N CYS A 160 4.58 -0.92 -4.94
CA CYS A 160 4.94 -1.95 -3.99
C CYS A 160 6.42 -1.89 -3.59
N ASN A 161 6.75 -2.52 -2.47
CA ASN A 161 8.13 -2.78 -2.11
C ASN A 161 8.70 -3.88 -3.02
N ARG A 162 10.00 -3.77 -3.35
CA ARG A 162 10.73 -4.76 -4.16
C ARG A 162 11.02 -6.06 -3.40
N LYS A 163 10.96 -6.02 -2.09
CA LYS A 163 11.24 -7.16 -1.19
C LYS A 163 10.63 -6.93 0.19
N GLY A 164 10.50 -8.02 0.94
CA GLY A 164 9.88 -8.03 2.26
C GLY A 164 8.37 -8.23 2.16
N GLY A 165 7.77 -8.61 3.25
CA GLY A 165 6.33 -8.92 3.28
C GLY A 165 5.42 -7.71 3.43
N GLN A 166 5.97 -6.51 3.58
CA GLN A 166 5.20 -5.30 3.87
C GLN A 166 4.76 -4.60 2.59
N ILE A 167 3.60 -3.98 2.64
CA ILE A 167 3.13 -3.06 1.61
C ILE A 167 2.96 -1.66 2.22
N PRO A 168 3.22 -0.58 1.45
CA PRO A 168 2.99 0.76 1.95
C PRO A 168 1.53 0.97 2.35
N GLY A 169 1.29 1.40 3.61
CA GLY A 169 -0.05 1.61 4.15
C GLY A 169 -0.90 2.64 3.39
N LYS A 170 -0.29 3.45 2.53
CA LYS A 170 -0.98 4.41 1.67
C LYS A 170 -2.02 3.78 0.73
N ILE A 171 -1.89 2.49 0.39
CA ILE A 171 -2.91 1.83 -0.44
C ILE A 171 -4.29 1.90 0.22
N TYR A 172 -4.37 1.73 1.53
CA TYR A 172 -5.63 1.80 2.27
C TYR A 172 -6.19 3.22 2.30
N GLN A 173 -5.31 4.24 2.49
CA GLN A 173 -5.70 5.65 2.40
C GLN A 173 -6.22 6.00 1.00
N TYR A 174 -5.53 5.55 -0.06
CA TYR A 174 -5.94 5.79 -1.44
C TYR A 174 -7.27 5.12 -1.77
N SER A 175 -7.48 3.92 -1.25
CA SER A 175 -8.71 3.15 -1.43
C SER A 175 -9.93 3.78 -0.77
N ALA A 176 -9.77 4.75 0.12
CA ALA A 176 -10.83 5.54 0.73
C ALA A 176 -11.20 6.81 -0.07
N THR A 177 -10.68 6.97 -1.29
CA THR A 177 -10.92 8.14 -2.16
C THR A 177 -11.69 7.74 -3.42
N TYR A 178 -12.20 8.73 -4.16
CA TYR A 178 -12.81 8.55 -5.49
C TYR A 178 -11.80 8.68 -6.64
N LYS A 179 -10.50 8.84 -6.33
CA LYS A 179 -9.43 9.04 -7.33
C LYS A 179 -9.06 7.72 -7.99
N THR A 180 -8.64 7.77 -9.24
CA THR A 180 -8.07 6.59 -9.93
C THR A 180 -6.80 6.12 -9.21
N ILE A 181 -6.59 4.82 -9.08
CA ILE A 181 -5.38 4.25 -8.46
C ILE A 181 -4.64 3.40 -9.48
N LEU A 182 -3.45 3.84 -9.85
CA LEU A 182 -2.47 3.04 -10.58
C LEU A 182 -1.66 2.23 -9.58
N PHE A 183 -1.86 0.90 -9.58
CA PHE A 183 -1.21 -0.02 -8.65
C PHE A 183 -0.04 -0.72 -9.34
N ILE A 184 1.18 -0.27 -9.07
CA ILE A 184 2.40 -0.82 -9.64
C ILE A 184 2.90 -1.96 -8.75
N LEU A 185 2.86 -3.17 -9.30
CA LEU A 185 3.35 -4.39 -8.66
C LEU A 185 4.86 -4.49 -8.81
N ASP A 186 5.56 -4.77 -7.72
CA ASP A 186 6.99 -5.05 -7.69
C ASP A 186 7.27 -6.22 -6.73
N GLY A 187 8.48 -6.78 -6.77
CA GLY A 187 8.85 -7.98 -6.03
C GLY A 187 8.90 -9.23 -6.90
N THR A 188 8.88 -10.39 -6.27
CA THR A 188 8.87 -11.68 -6.97
C THR A 188 7.50 -11.95 -7.61
N ASP A 189 7.45 -12.86 -8.60
CA ASP A 189 6.19 -13.22 -9.26
C ASP A 189 5.18 -13.82 -8.27
N GLU A 190 5.65 -14.55 -7.24
CA GLU A 190 4.79 -15.08 -6.18
C GLU A 190 4.18 -13.95 -5.35
N GLU A 191 5.00 -12.97 -4.92
CA GLU A 191 4.51 -11.82 -4.14
C GLU A 191 3.50 -10.99 -4.94
N LYS A 192 3.77 -10.71 -6.20
CA LYS A 192 2.86 -9.99 -7.11
C LYS A 192 1.54 -10.74 -7.27
N LYS A 193 1.59 -12.06 -7.45
CA LYS A 193 0.39 -12.92 -7.56
C LYS A 193 -0.43 -12.89 -6.27
N VAL A 194 0.21 -12.99 -5.13
CA VAL A 194 -0.46 -12.88 -3.82
C VAL A 194 -1.14 -11.54 -3.69
N LEU A 195 -0.42 -10.42 -3.89
CA LEU A 195 -1.01 -9.08 -3.80
C LEU A 195 -2.21 -8.94 -4.73
N LYS A 196 -2.07 -9.35 -5.99
CA LYS A 196 -3.16 -9.26 -6.95
C LYS A 196 -4.39 -10.06 -6.48
N SER A 197 -4.20 -11.27 -5.94
CA SER A 197 -5.31 -12.09 -5.45
C SER A 197 -6.10 -11.46 -4.30
N TYR A 198 -5.46 -10.64 -3.46
CA TYR A 198 -6.11 -9.93 -2.36
C TYR A 198 -6.81 -8.63 -2.77
N PHE A 199 -6.27 -7.91 -3.77
CA PHE A 199 -6.75 -6.58 -4.14
C PHE A 199 -7.61 -6.56 -5.41
N GLU A 200 -7.43 -7.48 -6.34
CA GLU A 200 -8.21 -7.56 -7.59
C GLU A 200 -9.74 -7.72 -7.36
N PRO A 201 -10.22 -8.51 -6.36
CA PRO A 201 -11.65 -8.67 -6.12
C PRO A 201 -12.41 -7.37 -5.82
N PHE A 202 -11.72 -6.33 -5.38
CA PHE A 202 -12.35 -5.03 -5.11
C PHE A 202 -12.67 -4.24 -6.39
N ASN A 203 -12.16 -4.62 -7.56
CA ASN A 203 -12.34 -3.89 -8.82
C ASN A 203 -12.02 -2.39 -8.69
N ARG A 204 -10.96 -2.06 -7.95
CA ARG A 204 -10.63 -0.70 -7.55
C ARG A 204 -9.33 -0.18 -8.18
N TYR A 205 -8.48 -1.06 -8.68
CA TYR A 205 -7.11 -0.78 -9.03
C TYR A 205 -6.81 -1.08 -10.49
N ILE A 206 -6.03 -0.21 -11.12
CA ILE A 206 -5.42 -0.49 -12.42
C ILE A 206 -4.04 -1.04 -12.14
N PHE A 207 -3.87 -2.34 -12.32
CA PHE A 207 -2.62 -3.05 -12.06
C PHE A 207 -1.67 -3.00 -13.26
N CYS A 208 -0.37 -2.81 -12.98
CA CYS A 208 0.71 -3.04 -13.93
C CYS A 208 1.96 -3.57 -13.21
N GLU A 209 2.87 -4.17 -13.97
CA GLU A 209 4.21 -4.53 -13.51
C GLU A 209 5.10 -3.28 -13.44
N ASN A 210 6.14 -3.30 -12.58
CA ASN A 210 7.10 -2.20 -12.49
C ASN A 210 8.11 -2.22 -13.65
N THR A 211 7.61 -2.17 -14.87
CA THR A 211 8.38 -2.00 -16.11
C THR A 211 7.87 -0.77 -16.87
N VAL A 212 8.74 -0.15 -17.66
CA VAL A 212 8.38 1.05 -18.42
C VAL A 212 7.20 0.76 -19.34
N GLU A 213 7.25 -0.37 -20.06
CA GLU A 213 6.26 -0.77 -21.07
C GLU A 213 4.89 -1.04 -20.45
N ASP A 214 4.83 -1.72 -19.30
CA ASP A 214 3.55 -2.01 -18.63
C ASP A 214 2.94 -0.76 -18.02
N ILE A 215 3.77 0.08 -17.42
CA ILE A 215 3.33 1.36 -16.87
C ILE A 215 2.81 2.27 -17.98
N GLU A 216 3.49 2.36 -19.14
CA GLU A 216 3.01 3.13 -20.30
C GLU A 216 1.65 2.62 -20.80
N ARG A 217 1.45 1.30 -20.85
CA ARG A 217 0.15 0.71 -21.20
C ARG A 217 -0.94 1.12 -20.22
N ALA A 218 -0.66 1.01 -18.92
CA ALA A 218 -1.61 1.39 -17.87
C ALA A 218 -1.95 2.89 -17.91
N ILE A 219 -0.96 3.76 -18.13
CA ILE A 219 -1.18 5.20 -18.29
C ILE A 219 -2.07 5.46 -19.52
N LYS A 220 -1.83 4.80 -20.66
CA LYS A 220 -2.66 4.96 -21.86
C LYS A 220 -4.12 4.54 -21.64
N LEU A 221 -4.37 3.45 -20.87
CA LEU A 221 -5.72 3.07 -20.47
C LEU A 221 -6.39 4.16 -19.62
N ILE A 222 -5.65 4.74 -18.68
CA ILE A 222 -6.14 5.82 -17.81
C ILE A 222 -6.47 7.07 -18.64
N GLU A 223 -5.57 7.50 -19.53
CA GLU A 223 -5.78 8.69 -20.36
C GLU A 223 -6.96 8.53 -21.34
N ASN A 224 -7.25 7.30 -21.76
CA ASN A 224 -8.37 6.99 -22.64
C ASN A 224 -9.68 6.70 -21.89
N ASN A 225 -9.68 6.77 -20.53
CA ASN A 225 -10.79 6.32 -19.67
C ASN A 225 -11.27 4.90 -19.94
N ASP A 226 -10.36 4.01 -20.32
CA ASP A 226 -10.62 2.58 -20.57
C ASP A 226 -10.26 1.75 -19.33
N PHE A 227 -11.10 1.82 -18.32
CA PHE A 227 -10.87 1.17 -17.02
C PHE A 227 -11.47 -0.24 -16.92
N GLY A 228 -12.19 -0.72 -17.95
CA GLY A 228 -12.92 -1.97 -17.87
C GLY A 228 -13.92 -1.96 -16.69
N ASN A 229 -13.75 -2.90 -15.75
CA ASN A 229 -14.64 -3.01 -14.58
C ASN A 229 -14.15 -2.23 -13.34
N VAL A 230 -13.07 -1.45 -13.45
CA VAL A 230 -12.52 -0.71 -12.30
C VAL A 230 -13.45 0.45 -11.94
N LYS A 231 -13.74 0.57 -10.63
CA LYS A 231 -14.60 1.61 -10.07
C LYS A 231 -13.77 2.60 -9.24
N ASN A 232 -13.96 3.88 -9.48
CA ASN A 232 -13.33 4.93 -8.69
C ASN A 232 -14.19 5.29 -7.46
N GLU A 233 -14.48 4.29 -6.63
CA GLU A 233 -15.29 4.43 -5.42
C GLU A 233 -14.50 3.92 -4.21
N PRO A 234 -14.69 4.52 -3.02
CA PRO A 234 -14.09 3.99 -1.79
C PRO A 234 -14.49 2.55 -1.53
N ILE A 235 -13.52 1.75 -1.04
CA ILE A 235 -13.78 0.36 -0.64
C ILE A 235 -14.46 0.37 0.73
N ASP A 236 -15.72 -0.02 0.77
CA ASP A 236 -16.52 -0.02 1.99
C ASP A 236 -15.99 -0.99 3.06
N GLU A 237 -15.38 -2.09 2.65
CA GLU A 237 -14.73 -3.06 3.55
C GLU A 237 -13.54 -2.47 4.33
N PHE A 238 -12.96 -1.35 3.86
CA PHE A 238 -11.83 -0.68 4.51
C PHE A 238 -12.27 0.44 5.45
N ASN A 239 -13.56 0.68 5.60
CA ASN A 239 -14.03 1.68 6.56
C ASN A 239 -13.73 1.25 8.01
N PRO A 240 -13.57 2.20 8.95
CA PRO A 240 -13.14 1.89 10.31
C PRO A 240 -14.07 0.91 11.04
N ALA A 241 -15.38 1.02 10.87
CA ALA A 241 -16.33 0.14 11.55
C ALA A 241 -16.16 -1.31 11.09
N LYS A 242 -16.12 -1.56 9.78
CA LYS A 242 -15.95 -2.91 9.22
C LYS A 242 -14.58 -3.49 9.52
N THR A 243 -13.51 -2.66 9.43
CA THR A 243 -12.16 -3.09 9.77
C THR A 243 -12.04 -3.49 11.24
N ILE A 244 -12.61 -2.69 12.16
CA ILE A 244 -12.61 -3.01 13.59
C ILE A 244 -13.39 -4.29 13.86
N MET A 245 -14.59 -4.46 13.26
CA MET A 245 -15.35 -5.69 13.39
C MET A 245 -14.57 -6.91 12.92
N LYS A 246 -13.93 -6.81 11.75
CA LYS A 246 -13.06 -7.87 11.22
C LYS A 246 -11.90 -8.21 12.17
N VAL A 247 -11.28 -7.20 12.81
CA VAL A 247 -10.21 -7.41 13.79
C VAL A 247 -10.73 -8.09 15.08
N LEU A 248 -11.96 -7.81 15.49
CA LEU A 248 -12.54 -8.39 16.70
C LEU A 248 -13.06 -9.83 16.50
N GLU A 249 -13.51 -10.15 15.32
CA GLU A 249 -14.12 -11.45 14.99
C GLU A 249 -13.09 -12.49 14.54
N GLY A 250 -11.99 -12.08 13.92
CA GLY A 250 -10.90 -12.93 13.44
C GLY A 250 -11.13 -13.43 12.04
#